data_06d204fa1bbb7961ac59290a74f0349c
#
_entry.id   06d204fa1bbb7961ac59290a74f0349c
#
_cell.length_a   1.000
_cell.length_b   1.000
_cell.length_c   1.000
_cell.angle_alpha   90.00
_cell.angle_beta   90.00
_cell.angle_gamma   90.00
#
_symmetry.space_group_name_H-M   'P 1'
#
loop_
_entity.id
_entity.type
_entity.pdbx_description
1 polymer ?
#
loop_
_entity_poly.entity_id
_entity_poly.type
_entity_poly.pdbx_seq_one_letter_code
_entity_poly.pdbx_strand_id
1 'polypeptide(L)'
;MGKRTYGLLILIGIALFYSCNSISDKKDTKYKIVQNKILQEKDGTISLKVEKADCYQDMVNPSSNTAEWNVVVSKSGRFNVWLSSATKDTTDLQYNNSVRLSILDNRLEARPACDKIILNSSDVTYPYFRADSFMGSLYIQDTGLYNIQVISEKILPKDSGKSESSVSESSKLLSVFLTPITR
;
A
#
# COMPACT_ATOMS: atom_id res chain seq x y z
N MET A 1 18.40 13.29 -91.04
CA MET A 1 17.38 13.90 -90.14
C MET A 1 17.01 12.87 -89.05
N GLY A 2 17.69 12.90 -87.93
CA GLY A 2 17.57 11.93 -86.87
C GLY A 2 16.79 12.52 -85.68
N LYS A 3 15.66 11.94 -85.28
CA LYS A 3 14.91 12.25 -84.11
C LYS A 3 15.48 11.46 -82.94
N ARG A 4 16.01 12.15 -81.91
CA ARG A 4 16.42 11.60 -80.62
C ARG A 4 15.21 11.56 -79.71
N THR A 5 14.80 10.37 -79.26
CA THR A 5 13.81 10.18 -78.18
C THR A 5 14.57 10.06 -76.86
N TYR A 6 14.24 10.93 -75.92
CA TYR A 6 14.75 10.87 -74.56
C TYR A 6 13.80 9.96 -73.72
N GLY A 7 14.34 8.84 -73.26
CA GLY A 7 13.63 7.98 -72.30
C GLY A 7 13.72 8.57 -70.92
N LEU A 8 12.57 8.82 -70.31
CA LEU A 8 12.41 9.26 -68.92
C LEU A 8 12.45 8.07 -67.99
N LEU A 9 13.52 7.89 -67.25
CA LEU A 9 13.66 6.87 -66.18
C LEU A 9 13.00 7.43 -64.91
N ILE A 10 11.84 6.88 -64.54
CA ILE A 10 11.15 7.13 -63.27
C ILE A 10 11.67 6.14 -62.23
N LEU A 11 12.51 6.63 -61.31
CA LEU A 11 12.97 5.90 -60.12
C LEU A 11 11.88 5.98 -59.07
N ILE A 12 11.15 4.89 -58.90
CA ILE A 12 10.18 4.72 -57.77
C ILE A 12 10.96 4.31 -56.53
N GLY A 13 11.17 5.27 -55.64
CA GLY A 13 11.72 5.04 -54.32
C GLY A 13 10.69 4.38 -53.40
N ILE A 14 10.86 3.10 -53.09
CA ILE A 14 10.05 2.41 -52.08
C ILE A 14 10.59 2.79 -50.70
N ALA A 15 9.88 3.71 -50.01
CA ALA A 15 10.10 4.02 -48.60
C ALA A 15 9.51 2.90 -47.72
N LEU A 16 10.37 2.03 -47.23
CA LEU A 16 10.00 1.05 -46.18
C LEU A 16 9.83 1.77 -44.85
N PHE A 17 8.58 2.07 -44.49
CA PHE A 17 8.23 2.49 -43.13
C PHE A 17 8.35 1.25 -42.22
N TYR A 18 9.47 1.14 -41.49
CA TYR A 18 9.55 0.31 -40.31
C TYR A 18 8.70 0.94 -39.21
N SER A 19 7.45 0.47 -39.08
CA SER A 19 6.63 0.76 -37.93
C SER A 19 7.15 -0.10 -36.78
N CYS A 20 7.90 0.53 -35.85
CA CYS A 20 8.16 -0.05 -34.55
C CYS A 20 6.84 -0.11 -33.79
N ASN A 21 6.16 -1.26 -33.86
CA ASN A 21 5.14 -1.60 -32.88
C ASN A 21 5.83 -1.87 -31.55
N SER A 22 5.96 -0.85 -30.72
CA SER A 22 6.19 -1.06 -29.29
C SER A 22 4.90 -1.68 -28.73
N ILE A 23 4.89 -3.01 -28.64
CA ILE A 23 3.90 -3.74 -27.83
C ILE A 23 4.19 -3.34 -26.40
N SER A 24 3.49 -2.32 -25.91
CA SER A 24 3.51 -1.96 -24.52
C SER A 24 2.82 -3.10 -23.76
N ASP A 25 3.56 -3.76 -22.90
CA ASP A 25 3.09 -4.79 -21.98
C ASP A 25 2.02 -4.25 -21.01
N LYS A 26 0.79 -4.06 -21.53
CA LYS A 26 -0.40 -3.78 -20.69
C LYS A 26 -0.93 -5.03 -19.98
N LYS A 27 -0.30 -6.20 -20.15
CA LYS A 27 -0.76 -7.46 -19.55
C LYS A 27 -0.38 -7.64 -18.09
N ASP A 28 0.76 -7.11 -17.65
CA ASP A 28 1.24 -7.36 -16.29
C ASP A 28 0.51 -6.58 -15.19
N THR A 29 0.03 -5.38 -15.49
CA THR A 29 -0.66 -4.55 -14.50
C THR A 29 -2.01 -5.15 -14.07
N LYS A 30 -2.72 -5.82 -15.00
CA LYS A 30 -4.04 -6.42 -14.71
C LYS A 30 -3.93 -7.69 -13.85
N TYR A 31 -2.84 -8.46 -14.00
CA TYR A 31 -2.58 -9.65 -13.18
C TYR A 31 -2.08 -9.29 -11.78
N LYS A 32 -1.31 -8.21 -11.62
CA LYS A 32 -0.81 -7.76 -10.31
C LYS A 32 -1.94 -7.28 -9.40
N ILE A 33 -2.96 -6.62 -9.98
CA ILE A 33 -4.15 -6.15 -9.25
C ILE A 33 -5.01 -7.32 -8.72
N VAL A 34 -4.98 -8.48 -9.38
CA VAL A 34 -5.80 -9.64 -8.98
C VAL A 34 -5.15 -10.44 -7.83
N GLN A 35 -3.82 -10.42 -7.68
CA GLN A 35 -3.12 -11.28 -6.71
C GLN A 35 -3.07 -10.74 -5.27
N ASN A 36 -3.29 -9.43 -5.03
CA ASN A 36 -3.14 -8.80 -3.70
C ASN A 36 -4.43 -8.20 -3.14
N LYS A 37 -5.60 -8.79 -3.45
CA LYS A 37 -6.84 -8.31 -2.86
C LYS A 37 -7.03 -8.90 -1.47
N ILE A 38 -7.23 -8.02 -0.50
CA ILE A 38 -7.64 -8.41 0.85
C ILE A 38 -9.17 -8.53 0.88
N LEU A 39 -9.66 -9.65 1.38
CA LEU A 39 -11.08 -9.87 1.54
C LEU A 39 -11.47 -9.53 2.98
N GLN A 40 -12.62 -8.88 3.13
CA GLN A 40 -13.25 -8.71 4.44
C GLN A 40 -13.59 -10.07 5.05
N GLU A 41 -13.32 -10.24 6.32
CA GLU A 41 -13.56 -11.48 7.07
C GLU A 41 -15.06 -11.73 7.30
N LYS A 42 -15.42 -12.95 7.69
CA LYS A 42 -16.84 -13.35 7.89
C LYS A 42 -17.54 -12.53 8.99
N ASP A 43 -16.80 -12.17 10.04
CA ASP A 43 -17.27 -11.30 11.13
C ASP A 43 -17.36 -9.82 10.73
N GLY A 44 -16.90 -9.47 9.54
CA GLY A 44 -16.87 -8.12 9.01
C GLY A 44 -15.56 -7.37 9.25
N THR A 45 -14.59 -7.97 9.93
CA THR A 45 -13.27 -7.36 10.16
C THR A 45 -12.50 -7.25 8.83
N ILE A 46 -11.71 -6.18 8.69
CA ILE A 46 -10.77 -5.98 7.58
C ILE A 46 -9.36 -5.90 8.20
N SER A 47 -8.49 -6.83 7.83
CA SER A 47 -7.15 -6.98 8.41
C SER A 47 -6.07 -6.64 7.38
N LEU A 48 -5.42 -5.48 7.56
CA LEU A 48 -4.44 -4.88 6.62
C LEU A 48 -3.03 -5.04 7.17
N LYS A 49 -2.40 -6.19 6.89
CA LYS A 49 -1.01 -6.45 7.31
C LYS A 49 -0.03 -5.72 6.38
N VAL A 50 0.97 -5.03 6.95
CA VAL A 50 1.99 -4.29 6.18
C VAL A 50 2.78 -5.23 5.26
N GLU A 51 3.02 -6.47 5.66
CA GLU A 51 3.67 -7.48 4.81
C GLU A 51 2.94 -7.77 3.49
N LYS A 52 1.61 -7.50 3.43
CA LYS A 52 0.75 -7.66 2.24
C LYS A 52 0.48 -6.35 1.50
N ALA A 53 1.02 -5.24 1.97
CA ALA A 53 0.87 -3.93 1.34
C ALA A 53 1.78 -3.77 0.12
N ASP A 54 1.40 -2.89 -0.78
CA ASP A 54 2.32 -2.22 -1.68
C ASP A 54 2.89 -1.03 -0.91
N CYS A 55 4.21 -1.09 -0.61
CA CYS A 55 4.87 -0.08 0.22
C CYS A 55 5.70 0.86 -0.65
N TYR A 56 5.55 2.16 -0.42
CA TYR A 56 6.30 3.23 -1.08
C TYR A 56 7.10 3.99 -0.02
N GLN A 57 8.39 4.16 -0.29
CA GLN A 57 9.29 4.86 0.61
C GLN A 57 9.67 6.22 0.05
N ASP A 58 9.68 7.20 0.92
CA ASP A 58 10.32 8.48 0.67
C ASP A 58 11.66 8.52 1.45
N MET A 59 12.76 8.41 0.72
CA MET A 59 14.12 8.41 1.30
C MET A 59 14.51 9.77 1.87
N VAL A 60 13.85 10.85 1.45
CA VAL A 60 14.10 12.21 1.93
C VAL A 60 13.21 12.54 3.13
N ASN A 61 11.96 12.09 3.09
CA ASN A 61 10.97 12.34 4.13
C ASN A 61 10.28 11.06 4.56
N PRO A 62 10.86 10.28 5.49
CA PRO A 62 10.27 9.02 5.96
C PRO A 62 8.85 9.16 6.55
N SER A 63 8.46 10.36 7.00
CA SER A 63 7.08 10.61 7.47
C SER A 63 6.02 10.46 6.37
N SER A 64 6.45 10.43 5.10
CA SER A 64 5.61 10.21 3.91
C SER A 64 5.60 8.74 3.45
N ASN A 65 6.28 7.82 4.15
CA ASN A 65 6.22 6.40 3.82
C ASN A 65 4.78 5.92 3.82
N THR A 66 4.43 5.18 2.78
CA THR A 66 3.04 4.82 2.47
C THR A 66 2.90 3.32 2.31
N ALA A 67 1.83 2.76 2.84
CA ALA A 67 1.40 1.40 2.59
C ALA A 67 -0.02 1.42 2.00
N GLU A 68 -0.25 0.65 0.93
CA GLU A 68 -1.52 0.59 0.21
C GLU A 68 -2.02 -0.84 0.09
N TRP A 69 -3.33 -1.00 0.17
CA TRP A 69 -4.02 -2.27 -0.01
C TRP A 69 -5.25 -2.11 -0.88
N ASN A 70 -5.49 -3.10 -1.74
CA ASN A 70 -6.75 -3.26 -2.45
C ASN A 70 -7.66 -4.20 -1.65
N VAL A 71 -8.80 -3.70 -1.20
CA VAL A 71 -9.70 -4.37 -0.25
C VAL A 71 -11.08 -4.58 -0.88
N VAL A 72 -11.60 -5.79 -0.79
CA VAL A 72 -12.98 -6.09 -1.17
C VAL A 72 -13.84 -6.03 0.10
N VAL A 73 -14.67 -5.01 0.18
CA VAL A 73 -15.65 -4.84 1.25
C VAL A 73 -16.95 -5.52 0.83
N SER A 74 -17.37 -6.53 1.57
CA SER A 74 -18.60 -7.30 1.35
C SER A 74 -19.76 -6.88 2.27
N LYS A 75 -19.44 -6.18 3.36
CA LYS A 75 -20.42 -5.63 4.32
C LYS A 75 -20.04 -4.19 4.61
N SER A 76 -20.90 -3.26 4.21
CA SER A 76 -20.78 -1.83 4.52
C SER A 76 -21.15 -1.56 5.98
N GLY A 77 -20.79 -0.37 6.50
CA GLY A 77 -21.13 0.00 7.85
C GLY A 77 -20.12 0.93 8.50
N ARG A 78 -20.25 1.08 9.82
CA ARG A 78 -19.32 1.85 10.64
C ARG A 78 -18.27 0.93 11.23
N PHE A 79 -17.01 1.37 11.18
CA PHE A 79 -15.86 0.61 11.65
C PHE A 79 -15.04 1.43 12.62
N ASN A 80 -14.58 0.78 13.69
CA ASN A 80 -13.48 1.27 14.51
C ASN A 80 -12.17 0.90 13.82
N VAL A 81 -11.26 1.86 13.74
CA VAL A 81 -9.94 1.69 13.13
C VAL A 81 -8.89 1.60 14.23
N TRP A 82 -8.10 0.55 14.17
CA TRP A 82 -7.01 0.27 15.08
C TRP A 82 -5.71 0.11 14.32
N LEU A 83 -4.65 0.65 14.87
CA LEU A 83 -3.30 0.50 14.38
C LEU A 83 -2.54 -0.46 15.31
N SER A 84 -1.92 -1.50 14.75
CA SER A 84 -1.06 -2.41 15.50
C SER A 84 0.40 -2.11 15.24
N SER A 85 1.17 -1.94 16.31
CA SER A 85 2.61 -1.73 16.27
C SER A 85 3.34 -2.82 17.07
N ALA A 86 4.52 -3.24 16.58
CA ALA A 86 5.50 -3.91 17.42
C ALA A 86 6.29 -2.87 18.18
N THR A 87 6.46 -3.02 19.49
CA THR A 87 7.22 -2.11 20.32
C THR A 87 8.01 -2.86 21.39
N LYS A 88 9.14 -2.29 21.80
CA LYS A 88 9.90 -2.73 22.99
C LYS A 88 9.48 -1.95 24.24
N ASP A 89 8.89 -0.77 24.05
CA ASP A 89 8.38 0.10 25.11
C ASP A 89 6.84 0.03 25.11
N THR A 90 6.29 -0.39 26.25
CA THR A 90 4.85 -0.54 26.44
C THR A 90 4.16 0.75 26.88
N THR A 91 4.92 1.82 27.10
CA THR A 91 4.43 3.12 27.55
C THR A 91 4.42 4.17 26.45
N ASP A 92 5.37 4.09 25.50
CA ASP A 92 5.51 5.01 24.39
C ASP A 92 5.86 4.28 23.09
N LEU A 93 5.07 4.47 22.05
CA LEU A 93 5.31 3.91 20.72
C LEU A 93 6.35 4.69 19.91
N GLN A 94 6.81 5.83 20.42
CA GLN A 94 7.81 6.69 19.81
C GLN A 94 7.49 7.08 18.35
N TYR A 95 6.23 7.40 18.08
CA TYR A 95 5.84 8.04 16.82
C TYR A 95 6.11 9.54 16.94
N ASN A 96 6.94 10.07 16.04
CA ASN A 96 7.20 11.52 15.98
C ASN A 96 6.06 12.25 15.27
N ASN A 97 5.41 11.58 14.30
CA ASN A 97 4.36 12.15 13.47
C ASN A 97 3.02 11.40 13.66
N SER A 98 1.93 12.09 13.35
CA SER A 98 0.62 11.46 13.24
C SER A 98 0.61 10.42 12.12
N VAL A 99 -0.13 9.35 12.33
CA VAL A 99 -0.45 8.37 11.29
C VAL A 99 -1.76 8.77 10.63
N ARG A 100 -1.77 8.69 9.30
CA ARG A 100 -2.93 9.03 8.48
C ARG A 100 -3.43 7.81 7.76
N LEU A 101 -4.73 7.55 7.82
CA LEU A 101 -5.43 6.55 7.04
C LEU A 101 -6.42 7.23 6.10
N SER A 102 -6.43 6.82 4.84
CA SER A 102 -7.36 7.32 3.82
C SER A 102 -8.07 6.16 3.12
N ILE A 103 -9.38 6.31 2.91
CA ILE A 103 -10.24 5.44 2.12
C ILE A 103 -11.28 6.30 1.41
N LEU A 104 -11.23 6.40 0.08
CA LEU A 104 -11.98 7.38 -0.70
C LEU A 104 -11.79 8.79 -0.09
N ASP A 105 -12.91 9.49 0.17
CA ASP A 105 -12.93 10.82 0.76
C ASP A 105 -12.81 10.82 2.31
N ASN A 106 -12.86 9.64 2.94
CA ASN A 106 -12.71 9.52 4.39
C ASN A 106 -11.24 9.53 4.76
N ARG A 107 -10.89 10.34 5.76
CA ARG A 107 -9.54 10.45 6.29
C ARG A 107 -9.58 10.45 7.81
N LEU A 108 -8.76 9.60 8.41
CA LEU A 108 -8.45 9.62 9.83
C LEU A 108 -7.00 10.01 10.02
N GLU A 109 -6.74 10.79 11.05
CA GLU A 109 -5.40 11.17 11.44
C GLU A 109 -5.32 11.17 12.97
N ALA A 110 -4.39 10.41 13.53
CA ALA A 110 -4.17 10.34 14.97
C ALA A 110 -2.70 10.06 15.28
N ARG A 111 -2.25 10.52 16.44
CA ARG A 111 -0.96 10.11 17.00
C ARG A 111 -1.14 8.79 17.73
N PRO A 112 -0.45 7.71 17.34
CA PRO A 112 -0.61 6.42 17.99
C PRO A 112 -0.19 6.45 19.46
N ALA A 113 -0.94 5.74 20.29
CA ALA A 113 -0.70 5.57 21.71
C ALA A 113 -0.79 4.08 22.10
N CYS A 114 -0.29 3.72 23.28
CA CYS A 114 -0.39 2.36 23.80
C CYS A 114 -1.77 2.14 24.47
N ASP A 115 -2.87 2.13 23.68
CA ASP A 115 -4.22 1.97 24.25
C ASP A 115 -4.45 0.54 24.76
N LYS A 116 -3.83 -0.46 24.09
CA LYS A 116 -3.92 -1.85 24.48
C LYS A 116 -2.61 -2.58 24.19
N ILE A 117 -2.05 -3.22 25.23
CA ILE A 117 -0.84 -4.06 25.11
C ILE A 117 -1.24 -5.53 25.07
N ILE A 118 -0.68 -6.28 24.10
CA ILE A 118 -0.88 -7.71 23.93
C ILE A 118 0.46 -8.41 24.12
N LEU A 119 0.65 -8.99 25.30
CA LEU A 119 1.92 -9.57 25.72
C LEU A 119 2.30 -10.85 24.95
N ASN A 120 1.30 -11.67 24.59
CA ASN A 120 1.49 -12.99 23.96
C ASN A 120 0.94 -12.99 22.52
N SER A 121 1.27 -11.98 21.72
CA SER A 121 0.85 -11.92 20.32
C SER A 121 1.75 -12.80 19.45
N SER A 122 1.13 -13.61 18.58
CA SER A 122 1.85 -14.35 17.54
C SER A 122 2.43 -13.45 16.42
N ASP A 123 2.01 -12.19 16.37
CA ASP A 123 2.48 -11.24 15.33
C ASP A 123 3.88 -10.70 15.63
N VAL A 124 4.41 -10.92 16.83
CA VAL A 124 5.71 -10.44 17.28
C VAL A 124 6.48 -11.50 18.07
N THR A 125 7.81 -11.39 18.06
CA THR A 125 8.70 -12.21 18.88
C THR A 125 9.44 -11.34 19.88
N TYR A 126 9.76 -11.93 21.04
CA TYR A 126 10.58 -11.26 22.06
C TYR A 126 11.85 -10.65 21.43
N PRO A 127 12.24 -9.42 21.77
CA PRO A 127 11.79 -8.58 22.89
C PRO A 127 10.64 -7.61 22.56
N TYR A 128 9.87 -7.85 21.49
CA TYR A 128 8.77 -6.98 21.11
C TYR A 128 7.44 -7.43 21.71
N PHE A 129 6.58 -6.45 21.98
CA PHE A 129 5.19 -6.60 22.33
C PHE A 129 4.33 -6.00 21.21
N ARG A 130 3.09 -6.47 21.09
CA ARG A 130 2.12 -5.82 20.21
C ARG A 130 1.37 -4.76 21.02
N ALA A 131 1.31 -3.54 20.48
CA ALA A 131 0.50 -2.46 21.01
C ALA A 131 -0.53 -2.04 19.97
N ASP A 132 -1.80 -1.98 20.35
CA ASP A 132 -2.88 -1.50 19.51
C ASP A 132 -3.27 -0.08 19.93
N SER A 133 -3.39 0.82 18.95
CA SER A 133 -3.76 2.23 19.09
C SER A 133 -5.09 2.48 18.41
N PHE A 134 -6.03 3.12 19.08
CA PHE A 134 -7.30 3.51 18.49
C PHE A 134 -7.13 4.76 17.63
N MET A 135 -7.44 4.65 16.34
CA MET A 135 -7.31 5.75 15.38
C MET A 135 -8.58 6.57 15.20
N GLY A 136 -9.73 6.06 15.64
CA GLY A 136 -11.04 6.65 15.41
C GLY A 136 -12.00 5.70 14.70
N SER A 137 -13.08 6.25 14.17
CA SER A 137 -14.10 5.47 13.44
C SER A 137 -14.38 6.10 12.10
N LEU A 138 -14.69 5.25 11.11
CA LEU A 138 -15.11 5.67 9.77
C LEU A 138 -16.35 4.92 9.32
N TYR A 139 -17.00 5.43 8.27
CA TYR A 139 -18.17 4.81 7.66
C TYR A 139 -17.86 4.45 6.21
N ILE A 140 -18.04 3.18 5.86
CA ILE A 140 -17.97 2.67 4.49
C ILE A 140 -19.41 2.47 4.01
N GLN A 141 -19.85 3.31 3.08
CA GLN A 141 -21.23 3.39 2.66
C GLN A 141 -21.64 2.16 1.83
N ASP A 142 -20.81 1.77 0.88
CA ASP A 142 -21.15 0.75 -0.11
C ASP A 142 -20.20 -0.46 -0.03
N THR A 143 -20.64 -1.59 -0.54
CA THR A 143 -19.79 -2.75 -0.79
C THR A 143 -19.03 -2.56 -2.10
N GLY A 144 -17.83 -3.13 -2.21
CA GLY A 144 -17.03 -2.99 -3.42
C GLY A 144 -15.53 -3.10 -3.22
N LEU A 145 -14.78 -2.69 -4.24
CA LEU A 145 -13.32 -2.65 -4.21
C LEU A 145 -12.88 -1.25 -3.78
N TYR A 146 -12.06 -1.20 -2.74
CA TYR A 146 -11.50 0.02 -2.18
C TYR A 146 -9.98 -0.03 -2.18
N ASN A 147 -9.35 1.11 -2.41
CA ASN A 147 -7.94 1.31 -2.07
C ASN A 147 -7.89 1.97 -0.69
N ILE A 148 -7.16 1.35 0.24
CA ILE A 148 -6.90 1.89 1.57
C ILE A 148 -5.43 2.20 1.66
N GLN A 149 -5.12 3.44 2.06
CA GLN A 149 -3.77 3.95 2.18
C GLN A 149 -3.48 4.35 3.63
N VAL A 150 -2.29 4.01 4.10
CA VAL A 150 -1.76 4.47 5.39
C VAL A 150 -0.42 5.16 5.16
N ILE A 151 -0.25 6.33 5.77
CA ILE A 151 0.99 7.09 5.75
C ILE A 151 1.56 7.10 7.17
N SER A 152 2.81 6.63 7.33
CA SER A 152 3.48 6.54 8.62
C SER A 152 4.99 6.40 8.46
N GLU A 153 5.74 7.09 9.29
CA GLU A 153 7.21 6.94 9.40
C GLU A 153 7.66 5.54 9.82
N LYS A 154 6.76 4.73 10.43
CA LYS A 154 7.04 3.38 10.92
C LYS A 154 6.75 2.27 9.90
N ILE A 155 6.46 2.63 8.64
CA ILE A 155 6.37 1.69 7.53
C ILE A 155 7.79 1.41 7.03
N LEU A 156 8.26 0.16 7.22
CA LEU A 156 9.59 -0.27 6.81
C LEU A 156 9.52 -1.01 5.46
N PRO A 157 10.59 -0.91 4.63
CA PRO A 157 10.66 -1.63 3.36
C PRO A 157 10.70 -3.13 3.54
N LYS A 158 10.15 -3.86 2.55
CA LYS A 158 10.24 -5.31 2.49
C LYS A 158 11.69 -5.83 2.28
N ASP A 159 12.55 -5.01 1.68
CA ASP A 159 13.92 -5.39 1.29
C ASP A 159 15.00 -5.00 2.30
N SER A 160 14.65 -4.54 3.48
CA SER A 160 15.62 -4.22 4.54
C SER A 160 16.30 -5.45 5.15
N GLY A 161 16.11 -6.63 4.57
CA GLY A 161 16.70 -7.90 4.99
C GLY A 161 18.23 -8.04 4.80
N LYS A 162 18.97 -6.98 4.41
CA LYS A 162 20.43 -7.04 4.23
C LYS A 162 21.22 -5.93 4.90
N SER A 163 20.62 -5.11 5.72
CA SER A 163 21.36 -4.17 6.56
C SER A 163 20.83 -4.22 7.98
N GLU A 164 21.38 -5.14 8.76
CA GLU A 164 21.32 -5.09 10.23
C GLU A 164 22.16 -3.92 10.77
N SER A 165 22.41 -2.89 9.96
CA SER A 165 23.12 -1.71 10.40
C SER A 165 22.18 -0.69 10.99
N SER A 166 21.99 -0.79 12.33
CA SER A 166 22.03 0.36 13.23
C SER A 166 20.88 1.36 13.24
N VAL A 167 19.62 0.98 13.00
CA VAL A 167 18.54 1.66 13.71
C VAL A 167 17.79 0.58 14.50
N SER A 168 18.12 0.46 15.78
CA SER A 168 17.31 -0.25 16.77
C SER A 168 15.97 0.48 16.86
N GLU A 169 15.12 0.31 15.84
CA GLU A 169 13.79 0.91 15.87
C GLU A 169 13.04 0.31 17.05
N SER A 170 12.71 1.17 17.98
CA SER A 170 11.97 0.81 19.17
C SER A 170 10.56 0.34 18.85
N SER A 171 10.02 0.74 17.69
CA SER A 171 8.70 0.36 17.21
C SER A 171 8.60 0.32 15.69
N LYS A 172 7.71 -0.53 15.15
CA LYS A 172 7.36 -0.62 13.73
C LYS A 172 5.86 -0.88 13.56
N LEU A 173 5.29 -0.40 12.45
CA LEU A 173 3.91 -0.69 12.09
C LEU A 173 3.77 -2.15 11.62
N LEU A 174 2.82 -2.90 12.19
CA LEU A 174 2.51 -4.28 11.82
C LEU A 174 1.31 -4.36 10.89
N SER A 175 0.20 -3.75 11.31
CA SER A 175 -1.08 -3.84 10.61
C SER A 175 -2.01 -2.70 10.99
N VAL A 176 -3.04 -2.52 10.17
CA VAL A 176 -4.24 -1.76 10.52
C VAL A 176 -5.43 -2.69 10.42
N PHE A 177 -6.36 -2.64 11.36
CA PHE A 177 -7.58 -3.41 11.27
C PHE A 177 -8.80 -2.55 11.55
N LEU A 178 -9.85 -2.81 10.77
CA LEU A 178 -11.13 -2.17 10.86
C LEU A 178 -12.12 -3.19 11.43
N THR A 179 -12.64 -2.92 12.62
CA THR A 179 -13.63 -3.78 13.29
C THR A 179 -15.02 -3.20 13.16
N PRO A 180 -16.04 -3.96 12.73
CA PRO A 180 -17.39 -3.42 12.60
C PRO A 180 -17.94 -3.04 13.96
N ILE A 181 -18.66 -1.91 14.00
CA ILE A 181 -19.41 -1.48 15.19
C ILE A 181 -20.78 -2.15 15.09
N THR A 182 -20.99 -3.21 15.86
CA THR A 182 -22.29 -3.83 16.04
C THR A 182 -23.12 -2.94 16.99
N ARG A 183 -24.36 -2.64 16.57
CA ARG A 183 -25.36 -1.99 17.44
C ARG A 183 -26.03 -3.02 18.32
#